data_65b97dad57134f444f9ef96335cdc17a
#
_entry.id   65b97dad57134f444f9ef96335cdc17a
#
_cell.length_a   1.000
_cell.length_b   1.000
_cell.length_c   1.000
_cell.angle_alpha   90.00
_cell.angle_beta   90.00
_cell.angle_gamma   90.00
#
_symmetry.space_group_name_H-M   'P 1'
#
loop_
_entity.id
_entity.type
_entity.pdbx_description
1 polymer ?
#
loop_
_entity_poly.entity_id
_entity_poly.type
_entity_poly.pdbx_seq_one_letter_code
_entity_poly.pdbx_strand_id
1 'polypeptide(L)'
;MTSRAVLVAAALATATAIALAQGPQGQQSQGALRPRPGANRTPEFPPPSIVDYKPRSTLVVPEHQVPRAKYPVVDFHSHQPAPISAQQFDDVVAAMDRLNLQVLVNASGATGERLVEAVKAIQASKHRDRMVQFATITFRDVGPGFGQRAAQQLEADVKAGAVGLGEINKGFGLNVRKTDGSRLKIDDPELDPIWQTAARLNIPVFIHTADPQEFFQPIDFDNERWLELALFRDRRYPSPPNPSF
;
A
#
# COMPACT_ATOMS: atom_id res chain seq x y z
N MET A 1 31.31 3.95 -70.54
CA MET A 1 29.86 3.88 -70.23
C MET A 1 29.70 3.02 -68.99
N THR A 2 28.89 3.44 -68.06
CA THR A 2 28.57 2.78 -66.79
C THR A 2 29.47 3.10 -65.60
N SER A 3 29.09 4.14 -64.85
CA SER A 3 29.27 4.23 -63.38
C SER A 3 28.74 5.56 -62.88
N ARG A 4 27.44 5.73 -62.76
CA ARG A 4 26.81 6.86 -62.06
C ARG A 4 25.47 6.51 -61.38
N ALA A 5 25.25 5.26 -61.00
CA ALA A 5 23.98 4.85 -60.46
C ALA A 5 24.05 4.23 -59.03
N VAL A 6 25.18 4.31 -58.32
CA VAL A 6 25.30 3.61 -57.01
C VAL A 6 25.40 4.57 -55.80
N LEU A 7 25.46 5.89 -55.99
CA LEU A 7 25.71 6.86 -54.90
C LEU A 7 24.46 7.59 -54.36
N VAL A 8 23.27 7.30 -54.84
CA VAL A 8 22.02 7.93 -54.32
C VAL A 8 21.23 7.05 -53.37
N ALA A 9 21.53 5.74 -53.28
CA ALA A 9 20.78 4.83 -52.39
C ALA A 9 21.29 4.76 -50.94
N ALA A 10 22.50 5.30 -50.67
CA ALA A 10 23.11 5.23 -49.33
C ALA A 10 22.74 6.41 -48.42
N ALA A 11 22.19 7.50 -48.94
CA ALA A 11 21.88 8.69 -48.15
C ALA A 11 20.45 8.73 -47.58
N LEU A 12 19.57 7.86 -48.03
CA LEU A 12 18.16 7.78 -47.51
C LEU A 12 17.98 6.75 -46.38
N ALA A 13 18.99 5.88 -46.14
CA ALA A 13 18.87 4.85 -45.10
C ALA A 13 19.30 5.32 -43.70
N THR A 14 19.96 6.48 -43.61
CA THR A 14 20.43 6.98 -42.29
C THR A 14 19.46 7.96 -41.62
N ALA A 15 18.50 8.49 -42.31
CA ALA A 15 17.50 9.40 -41.72
C ALA A 15 16.30 8.68 -41.06
N THR A 16 16.08 7.40 -41.38
CA THR A 16 14.97 6.62 -40.81
C THR A 16 15.33 5.87 -39.53
N ALA A 17 16.62 5.73 -39.23
CA ALA A 17 17.06 5.01 -38.02
C ALA A 17 17.05 5.86 -36.73
N ILE A 18 16.99 7.19 -36.86
CA ILE A 18 16.96 8.09 -35.68
C ILE A 18 15.52 8.36 -35.20
N ALA A 19 14.52 8.15 -36.04
CA ALA A 19 13.11 8.31 -35.67
C ALA A 19 12.50 7.09 -34.94
N LEU A 20 13.19 5.96 -34.88
CA LEU A 20 12.70 4.74 -34.22
C LEU A 20 13.30 4.54 -32.81
N ALA A 21 14.17 5.44 -32.33
CA ALA A 21 14.71 5.38 -30.98
C ALA A 21 13.90 6.20 -29.96
N GLN A 22 12.92 6.98 -30.40
CA GLN A 22 11.87 7.50 -29.52
C GLN A 22 10.67 6.58 -29.70
N GLY A 23 10.70 5.44 -29.02
CA GLY A 23 9.50 4.66 -28.78
C GLY A 23 8.44 5.58 -28.18
N PRO A 24 7.16 5.38 -28.46
CA PRO A 24 6.11 6.20 -27.88
C PRO A 24 6.34 6.20 -26.39
N GLN A 25 6.52 7.39 -25.82
CA GLN A 25 6.40 7.58 -24.37
C GLN A 25 5.09 6.93 -24.02
N GLY A 26 5.17 5.77 -23.34
CA GLY A 26 4.01 4.94 -23.11
C GLY A 26 2.90 5.81 -22.55
N GLN A 27 1.87 5.98 -23.33
CA GLN A 27 0.56 6.16 -22.75
C GLN A 27 0.40 4.97 -21.81
N GLN A 28 0.70 5.23 -20.53
CA GLN A 28 0.24 4.36 -19.47
C GLN A 28 -1.22 4.13 -19.76
N SER A 29 -1.55 2.91 -20.15
CA SER A 29 -2.95 2.49 -20.22
C SER A 29 -3.53 2.90 -18.87
N GLN A 30 -4.40 3.89 -18.91
CA GLN A 30 -5.19 4.30 -17.77
C GLN A 30 -6.20 3.18 -17.52
N GLY A 31 -5.71 2.07 -16.99
CA GLY A 31 -6.57 1.19 -16.22
C GLY A 31 -7.21 2.11 -15.20
N ALA A 32 -8.55 2.09 -15.08
CA ALA A 32 -9.35 3.05 -14.35
C ALA A 32 -8.63 3.44 -13.04
N LEU A 33 -7.91 4.56 -13.09
CA LEU A 33 -7.15 5.08 -11.97
C LEU A 33 -8.15 5.26 -10.84
N ARG A 34 -7.92 4.58 -9.73
CA ARG A 34 -8.66 4.90 -8.51
C ARG A 34 -8.60 6.41 -8.35
N PRO A 35 -9.73 7.09 -8.08
CA PRO A 35 -9.73 8.53 -7.88
C PRO A 35 -8.60 8.88 -6.90
N ARG A 36 -7.79 9.89 -7.21
CA ARG A 36 -6.73 10.32 -6.30
C ARG A 36 -7.35 10.55 -4.93
N PRO A 37 -6.72 10.09 -3.84
CA PRO A 37 -7.22 10.39 -2.51
C PRO A 37 -7.50 11.89 -2.39
N GLY A 38 -8.70 12.25 -1.96
CA GLY A 38 -9.11 13.65 -1.84
C GLY A 38 -9.70 14.31 -3.09
N ALA A 39 -9.73 13.67 -4.27
CA ALA A 39 -10.24 14.28 -5.50
C ALA A 39 -11.70 14.79 -5.41
N ASN A 40 -12.52 14.20 -4.55
CA ASN A 40 -13.92 14.57 -4.33
C ASN A 40 -14.15 15.29 -2.99
N ARG A 41 -13.07 15.76 -2.33
CA ARG A 41 -13.18 16.50 -1.06
C ARG A 41 -13.01 17.99 -1.30
N THR A 42 -13.75 18.78 -0.54
CA THR A 42 -13.59 20.24 -0.51
C THR A 42 -12.67 20.63 0.65
N PRO A 43 -11.56 21.33 0.39
CA PRO A 43 -10.70 21.83 1.45
C PRO A 43 -11.46 22.82 2.34
N GLU A 44 -11.12 22.86 3.62
CA GLU A 44 -11.64 23.85 4.56
C GLU A 44 -11.09 25.26 4.30
N PHE A 45 -9.86 25.33 3.78
CA PHE A 45 -9.18 26.57 3.49
C PHE A 45 -9.15 26.89 1.99
N PRO A 46 -8.97 28.19 1.60
CA PRO A 46 -8.83 28.56 0.20
C PRO A 46 -7.70 27.84 -0.53
N PRO A 47 -7.73 27.81 -1.87
CA PRO A 47 -6.63 27.24 -2.67
C PRO A 47 -5.26 27.85 -2.33
N PRO A 48 -4.17 27.08 -2.53
CA PRO A 48 -4.15 25.76 -3.16
C PRO A 48 -4.56 24.65 -2.20
N SER A 49 -5.28 23.64 -2.71
CA SER A 49 -5.46 22.38 -1.98
C SER A 49 -4.19 21.54 -2.06
N ILE A 50 -4.01 20.60 -1.14
CA ILE A 50 -2.86 19.66 -1.18
C ILE A 50 -2.81 18.84 -2.49
N VAL A 51 -3.94 18.63 -3.14
CA VAL A 51 -4.01 17.90 -4.42
C VAL A 51 -3.42 18.73 -5.57
N ASP A 52 -3.57 20.06 -5.50
CA ASP A 52 -3.13 20.98 -6.54
C ASP A 52 -1.78 21.61 -6.22
N TYR A 53 -1.37 21.58 -4.94
CA TYR A 53 -0.10 22.13 -4.50
C TYR A 53 1.07 21.33 -5.03
N LYS A 54 1.85 21.93 -5.90
CA LYS A 54 3.04 21.33 -6.52
C LYS A 54 4.24 22.24 -6.32
N PRO A 55 4.80 22.28 -5.11
CA PRO A 55 5.95 23.11 -4.83
C PRO A 55 7.14 22.71 -5.68
N ARG A 56 7.96 23.68 -6.05
CA ARG A 56 9.23 23.40 -6.70
C ARG A 56 10.16 22.78 -5.68
N SER A 57 10.79 21.65 -6.05
CA SER A 57 11.79 21.04 -5.18
C SER A 57 12.96 21.98 -4.96
N THR A 58 13.38 22.13 -3.71
CA THR A 58 14.62 22.85 -3.32
C THR A 58 15.78 21.88 -3.15
N LEU A 59 15.58 20.59 -3.33
CA LEU A 59 16.61 19.57 -3.22
C LEU A 59 17.60 19.71 -4.39
N VAL A 60 18.87 19.90 -4.06
CA VAL A 60 19.97 19.98 -5.03
C VAL A 60 20.87 18.76 -4.81
N VAL A 61 20.61 17.71 -5.55
CA VAL A 61 21.40 16.48 -5.54
C VAL A 61 21.59 16.01 -6.98
N PRO A 62 22.64 15.21 -7.27
CA PRO A 62 22.77 14.56 -8.56
C PRO A 62 21.52 13.70 -8.84
N GLU A 63 20.95 13.84 -10.01
CA GLU A 63 19.82 13.00 -10.43
C GLU A 63 20.34 11.64 -10.88
N HIS A 64 19.78 10.59 -10.33
CA HIS A 64 20.09 9.21 -10.70
C HIS A 64 18.81 8.52 -11.19
N GLN A 65 18.84 8.05 -12.42
CA GLN A 65 17.76 7.25 -12.97
C GLN A 65 17.88 5.81 -12.47
N VAL A 66 16.94 5.39 -11.61
CA VAL A 66 16.88 4.03 -11.10
C VAL A 66 15.51 3.42 -11.49
N PRO A 67 15.34 3.07 -12.77
CA PRO A 67 14.04 2.62 -13.28
C PRO A 67 13.66 1.21 -12.79
N ARG A 68 14.63 0.45 -12.28
CA ARG A 68 14.47 -0.95 -11.91
C ARG A 68 15.47 -1.34 -10.83
N ALA A 69 15.03 -2.15 -9.88
CA ALA A 69 15.94 -2.70 -8.86
C ALA A 69 17.01 -3.61 -9.48
N LYS A 70 18.23 -3.50 -9.00
CA LYS A 70 19.36 -4.33 -9.46
C LYS A 70 19.18 -5.80 -9.10
N TYR A 71 18.67 -6.08 -7.91
CA TYR A 71 18.40 -7.42 -7.41
C TYR A 71 16.89 -7.64 -7.26
N PRO A 72 16.42 -8.90 -7.29
CA PRO A 72 15.03 -9.21 -6.98
C PRO A 72 14.63 -8.65 -5.63
N VAL A 73 13.47 -8.00 -5.56
CA VAL A 73 12.95 -7.34 -4.36
C VAL A 73 11.68 -8.05 -3.89
N VAL A 74 11.53 -8.14 -2.58
CA VAL A 74 10.26 -8.47 -1.94
C VAL A 74 9.63 -7.15 -1.49
N ASP A 75 8.43 -6.83 -1.99
CA ASP A 75 7.63 -5.74 -1.45
C ASP A 75 6.83 -6.28 -0.25
N PHE A 76 7.25 -5.86 0.93
CA PHE A 76 6.67 -6.35 2.18
C PHE A 76 5.37 -5.62 2.57
N HIS A 77 5.06 -4.50 1.94
CA HIS A 77 3.91 -3.67 2.30
C HIS A 77 3.13 -3.22 1.06
N SER A 78 2.19 -4.01 0.65
CA SER A 78 1.29 -3.70 -0.46
C SER A 78 -0.17 -3.90 -0.08
N HIS A 79 -1.06 -3.13 -0.72
CA HIS A 79 -2.50 -3.23 -0.53
C HIS A 79 -3.19 -3.54 -1.86
N GLN A 80 -3.39 -4.81 -2.12
CA GLN A 80 -4.14 -5.30 -3.27
C GLN A 80 -5.55 -5.71 -2.85
N PRO A 81 -6.52 -5.77 -3.78
CA PRO A 81 -7.83 -6.34 -3.47
C PRO A 81 -7.69 -7.77 -2.89
N ALA A 82 -8.53 -8.10 -1.93
CA ALA A 82 -8.61 -9.43 -1.35
C ALA A 82 -10.09 -9.87 -1.32
N PRO A 83 -10.56 -10.75 -2.23
CA PRO A 83 -9.79 -11.39 -3.29
C PRO A 83 -9.39 -10.45 -4.44
N ILE A 84 -8.31 -10.80 -5.14
CA ILE A 84 -7.85 -10.13 -6.36
C ILE A 84 -8.43 -10.85 -7.59
N SER A 85 -8.88 -10.11 -8.60
CA SER A 85 -9.31 -10.70 -9.87
C SER A 85 -8.11 -11.13 -10.72
N ALA A 86 -8.32 -12.09 -11.64
CA ALA A 86 -7.25 -12.58 -12.52
C ALA A 86 -6.61 -11.45 -13.33
N GLN A 87 -7.41 -10.56 -13.91
CA GLN A 87 -6.91 -9.42 -14.68
C GLN A 87 -6.09 -8.46 -13.82
N GLN A 88 -6.59 -8.10 -12.64
CA GLN A 88 -5.84 -7.24 -11.73
C GLN A 88 -4.51 -7.88 -11.31
N PHE A 89 -4.49 -9.19 -11.11
CA PHE A 89 -3.26 -9.88 -10.76
C PHE A 89 -2.26 -9.92 -11.94
N ASP A 90 -2.72 -10.13 -13.17
CA ASP A 90 -1.89 -10.02 -14.36
C ASP A 90 -1.27 -8.62 -14.48
N ASP A 91 -2.05 -7.56 -14.27
CA ASP A 91 -1.59 -6.17 -14.33
C ASP A 91 -0.54 -5.86 -13.23
N VAL A 92 -0.79 -6.33 -12.01
CA VAL A 92 0.14 -6.18 -10.89
C VAL A 92 1.46 -6.88 -11.19
N VAL A 93 1.43 -8.14 -11.67
CA VAL A 93 2.64 -8.88 -11.99
C VAL A 93 3.41 -8.25 -13.13
N ALA A 94 2.72 -7.75 -14.17
CA ALA A 94 3.37 -7.00 -15.24
C ALA A 94 4.10 -5.74 -14.72
N ALA A 95 3.55 -5.05 -13.71
CA ALA A 95 4.24 -3.94 -13.06
C ALA A 95 5.43 -4.41 -12.22
N MET A 96 5.28 -5.50 -11.47
CA MET A 96 6.36 -6.12 -10.68
C MET A 96 7.54 -6.50 -11.56
N ASP A 97 7.29 -7.11 -12.72
CA ASP A 97 8.35 -7.54 -13.65
C ASP A 97 9.17 -6.36 -14.18
N ARG A 98 8.52 -5.24 -14.46
CA ARG A 98 9.24 -4.01 -14.87
C ARG A 98 10.16 -3.49 -13.77
N LEU A 99 9.79 -3.63 -12.50
CA LEU A 99 10.51 -3.09 -11.35
C LEU A 99 11.51 -4.09 -10.74
N ASN A 100 11.55 -5.34 -11.19
CA ASN A 100 12.26 -6.45 -10.58
C ASN A 100 11.74 -6.82 -9.17
N LEU A 101 10.44 -6.64 -8.92
CA LEU A 101 9.78 -7.17 -7.75
C LEU A 101 9.48 -8.65 -7.98
N GLN A 102 9.90 -9.49 -7.06
CA GLN A 102 9.71 -10.94 -7.17
C GLN A 102 8.46 -11.40 -6.41
N VAL A 103 8.30 -10.95 -5.20
CA VAL A 103 7.17 -11.30 -4.33
C VAL A 103 6.58 -10.05 -3.72
N LEU A 104 5.27 -10.06 -3.60
CA LEU A 104 4.48 -8.99 -2.99
C LEU A 104 3.69 -9.56 -1.80
N VAL A 105 3.83 -8.92 -0.65
CA VAL A 105 3.03 -9.22 0.54
C VAL A 105 1.78 -8.36 0.53
N ASN A 106 0.61 -8.99 0.37
CA ASN A 106 -0.65 -8.28 0.45
C ASN A 106 -1.07 -8.10 1.91
N ALA A 107 -0.86 -6.89 2.42
CA ALA A 107 -1.20 -6.47 3.76
C ALA A 107 -2.62 -5.87 3.88
N SER A 108 -3.44 -5.95 2.82
CA SER A 108 -4.86 -5.51 2.89
C SER A 108 -5.66 -6.28 3.92
N GLY A 109 -5.15 -7.40 4.38
CA GLY A 109 -5.74 -8.22 5.40
C GLY A 109 -7.14 -8.76 5.05
N ALA A 110 -7.36 -10.00 5.35
CA ALA A 110 -8.68 -10.62 5.29
C ALA A 110 -8.76 -11.64 6.42
N THR A 111 -9.96 -12.07 6.79
CA THR A 111 -10.18 -13.09 7.81
C THR A 111 -11.39 -13.94 7.44
N GLY A 112 -11.45 -15.16 7.92
CA GLY A 112 -12.54 -16.09 7.68
C GLY A 112 -12.75 -16.41 6.20
N GLU A 113 -13.99 -16.46 5.76
CA GLU A 113 -14.34 -16.80 4.37
C GLU A 113 -13.67 -15.90 3.35
N ARG A 114 -13.58 -14.60 3.63
CA ARG A 114 -12.93 -13.65 2.73
C ARG A 114 -11.43 -13.95 2.56
N LEU A 115 -10.75 -14.41 3.60
CA LEU A 115 -9.36 -14.86 3.50
C LEU A 115 -9.25 -16.11 2.63
N VAL A 116 -10.12 -17.10 2.86
CA VAL A 116 -10.16 -18.32 2.07
C VAL A 116 -10.34 -18.00 0.58
N GLU A 117 -11.23 -17.09 0.24
CA GLU A 117 -11.45 -16.65 -1.13
C GLU A 117 -10.22 -15.94 -1.71
N ALA A 118 -9.59 -15.07 -0.92
CA ALA A 118 -8.39 -14.35 -1.35
C ALA A 118 -7.23 -15.30 -1.63
N VAL A 119 -6.97 -16.26 -0.73
CA VAL A 119 -5.94 -17.28 -0.93
C VAL A 119 -6.26 -18.16 -2.13
N LYS A 120 -7.50 -18.61 -2.29
CA LYS A 120 -7.93 -19.41 -3.46
C LYS A 120 -7.70 -18.65 -4.76
N ALA A 121 -8.02 -17.35 -4.81
CA ALA A 121 -7.81 -16.53 -6.01
C ALA A 121 -6.32 -16.45 -6.38
N ILE A 122 -5.43 -16.29 -5.39
CA ILE A 122 -3.98 -16.29 -5.60
C ILE A 122 -3.52 -17.68 -6.10
N GLN A 123 -3.92 -18.75 -5.42
CA GLN A 123 -3.48 -20.12 -5.74
C GLN A 123 -3.98 -20.62 -7.10
N ALA A 124 -5.14 -20.17 -7.53
CA ALA A 124 -5.70 -20.50 -8.84
C ALA A 124 -5.00 -19.78 -10.00
N SER A 125 -4.22 -18.74 -9.70
CA SER A 125 -3.52 -17.95 -10.72
C SER A 125 -2.25 -18.65 -11.21
N LYS A 126 -1.90 -18.41 -12.48
CA LYS A 126 -0.57 -18.74 -13.02
C LYS A 126 0.57 -18.00 -12.30
N HIS A 127 0.24 -16.96 -11.51
CA HIS A 127 1.16 -16.12 -10.74
C HIS A 127 1.16 -16.42 -9.25
N ARG A 128 0.68 -17.59 -8.82
CA ARG A 128 0.52 -17.96 -7.41
C ARG A 128 1.74 -17.74 -6.53
N ASP A 129 2.94 -17.79 -7.10
CA ASP A 129 4.20 -17.64 -6.37
C ASP A 129 4.66 -16.16 -6.27
N ARG A 130 3.85 -15.22 -6.82
CA ARG A 130 4.20 -13.79 -6.88
C ARG A 130 3.53 -12.96 -5.80
N MET A 131 2.57 -13.50 -5.06
CA MET A 131 1.86 -12.81 -3.99
C MET A 131 1.56 -13.75 -2.84
N VAL A 132 1.71 -13.25 -1.63
CA VAL A 132 1.26 -13.91 -0.40
C VAL A 132 0.25 -13.03 0.33
N GLN A 133 -0.64 -13.64 1.10
CA GLN A 133 -1.72 -12.96 1.79
C GLN A 133 -1.52 -12.97 3.31
N PHE A 134 -1.67 -11.81 3.94
CA PHE A 134 -1.74 -11.69 5.40
C PHE A 134 -3.19 -11.79 5.89
N ALA A 135 -3.35 -12.40 7.06
CA ALA A 135 -4.59 -12.34 7.83
C ALA A 135 -4.74 -10.98 8.51
N THR A 136 -5.95 -10.66 8.96
CA THR A 136 -6.21 -9.49 9.80
C THR A 136 -7.12 -9.85 10.97
N ILE A 137 -7.17 -8.96 11.97
CA ILE A 137 -8.09 -9.06 13.10
C ILE A 137 -9.06 -7.89 13.04
N THR A 138 -10.34 -8.19 13.22
CA THR A 138 -11.37 -7.18 13.36
C THR A 138 -11.53 -6.85 14.85
N PHE A 139 -11.04 -5.68 15.27
CA PHE A 139 -11.12 -5.21 16.65
C PHE A 139 -12.49 -4.60 16.95
N ARG A 140 -13.53 -5.44 16.99
CA ARG A 140 -14.87 -5.07 17.45
C ARG A 140 -15.18 -5.82 18.73
N ASP A 141 -15.93 -5.18 19.61
CA ASP A 141 -16.40 -5.79 20.87
C ASP A 141 -15.24 -6.41 21.68
N VAL A 142 -14.13 -5.68 21.76
CA VAL A 142 -12.95 -6.12 22.51
C VAL A 142 -13.26 -6.11 23.99
N GLY A 143 -13.37 -7.26 24.57
CA GLY A 143 -13.68 -7.50 25.98
C GLY A 143 -13.34 -8.93 26.37
N PRO A 144 -13.73 -9.40 27.54
CA PRO A 144 -13.32 -10.70 28.07
C PRO A 144 -13.51 -11.85 27.07
N GLY A 145 -12.42 -12.57 26.80
CA GLY A 145 -12.39 -13.70 25.86
C GLY A 145 -12.26 -13.31 24.38
N PHE A 146 -12.12 -12.03 24.06
CA PHE A 146 -11.88 -11.59 22.69
C PHE A 146 -10.59 -12.18 22.11
N GLY A 147 -9.49 -12.10 22.88
CA GLY A 147 -8.17 -12.56 22.44
C GLY A 147 -8.16 -14.05 22.10
N GLN A 148 -8.83 -14.89 22.89
CA GLN A 148 -8.97 -16.32 22.60
C GLN A 148 -9.71 -16.57 21.31
N ARG A 149 -10.83 -15.89 21.07
CA ARG A 149 -11.61 -16.02 19.82
C ARG A 149 -10.81 -15.55 18.61
N ALA A 150 -10.13 -14.41 18.73
CA ALA A 150 -9.29 -13.87 17.67
C ALA A 150 -8.08 -14.77 17.37
N ALA A 151 -7.48 -15.36 18.40
CA ALA A 151 -6.39 -16.33 18.26
C ALA A 151 -6.85 -17.61 17.53
N GLN A 152 -8.03 -18.15 17.86
CA GLN A 152 -8.61 -19.30 17.17
C GLN A 152 -8.88 -18.97 15.68
N GLN A 153 -9.41 -17.78 15.40
CA GLN A 153 -9.62 -17.34 14.03
C GLN A 153 -8.30 -17.18 13.28
N LEU A 154 -7.27 -16.62 13.92
CA LEU A 154 -5.94 -16.49 13.32
C LEU A 154 -5.34 -17.86 12.97
N GLU A 155 -5.49 -18.87 13.84
CA GLU A 155 -5.07 -20.24 13.52
C GLU A 155 -5.79 -20.80 12.28
N ALA A 156 -7.09 -20.58 12.20
CA ALA A 156 -7.88 -21.01 11.05
C ALA A 156 -7.44 -20.29 9.77
N ASP A 157 -7.15 -19.00 9.86
CA ASP A 157 -6.70 -18.17 8.74
C ASP A 157 -5.30 -18.59 8.25
N VAL A 158 -4.38 -18.90 9.15
CA VAL A 158 -3.05 -19.43 8.80
C VAL A 158 -3.17 -20.82 8.18
N LYS A 159 -4.02 -21.68 8.72
CA LYS A 159 -4.31 -23.00 8.12
C LYS A 159 -4.92 -22.88 6.72
N ALA A 160 -5.67 -21.83 6.46
CA ALA A 160 -6.24 -21.54 5.15
C ALA A 160 -5.23 -20.92 4.17
N GLY A 161 -4.01 -20.55 4.62
CA GLY A 161 -2.93 -20.09 3.76
C GLY A 161 -2.45 -18.65 4.02
N ALA A 162 -2.88 -18.00 5.10
CA ALA A 162 -2.26 -16.75 5.50
C ALA A 162 -0.84 -16.98 6.00
N VAL A 163 0.11 -16.10 5.63
CA VAL A 163 1.52 -16.24 5.98
C VAL A 163 1.99 -15.24 7.04
N GLY A 164 1.09 -14.40 7.52
CA GLY A 164 1.36 -13.38 8.53
C GLY A 164 0.08 -12.74 9.04
N LEU A 165 0.20 -11.89 10.04
CA LEU A 165 -0.88 -11.10 10.62
C LEU A 165 -0.63 -9.61 10.37
N GLY A 166 -1.55 -8.91 9.73
CA GLY A 166 -1.49 -7.46 9.48
C GLY A 166 -2.02 -7.06 8.09
N GLU A 167 -2.02 -5.81 7.73
CA GLU A 167 -1.59 -4.68 8.54
C GLU A 167 -2.59 -4.45 9.68
N ILE A 168 -2.10 -4.41 10.92
CA ILE A 168 -2.91 -3.93 12.04
C ILE A 168 -2.91 -2.40 11.93
N ASN A 169 -4.06 -1.85 11.58
CA ASN A 169 -4.23 -0.45 11.25
C ASN A 169 -3.96 0.47 12.45
N LYS A 170 -3.47 1.67 12.19
CA LYS A 170 -3.20 2.73 13.17
C LYS A 170 -4.38 3.05 14.11
N GLY A 171 -5.60 2.89 13.63
CA GLY A 171 -6.81 3.02 14.46
C GLY A 171 -6.81 2.13 15.69
N PHE A 172 -6.06 1.03 15.66
CA PHE A 172 -5.91 0.10 16.76
C PHE A 172 -5.47 0.80 18.07
N GLY A 173 -4.38 1.55 18.06
CA GLY A 173 -3.90 2.26 19.25
C GLY A 173 -4.60 3.60 19.54
N LEU A 174 -5.35 4.14 18.58
CA LEU A 174 -5.94 5.47 18.66
C LEU A 174 -7.43 5.44 18.99
N ASN A 175 -8.19 4.71 18.22
CA ASN A 175 -9.66 4.82 18.17
C ASN A 175 -10.39 3.59 18.70
N VAL A 176 -9.73 2.44 18.71
CA VAL A 176 -10.36 1.21 19.19
C VAL A 176 -10.59 1.29 20.68
N ARG A 177 -11.86 1.06 21.07
CA ARG A 177 -12.28 1.01 22.46
C ARG A 177 -12.68 -0.40 22.85
N LYS A 178 -12.38 -0.75 24.09
CA LYS A 178 -12.87 -1.96 24.72
C LYS A 178 -14.36 -1.80 25.11
N THR A 179 -15.02 -2.88 25.42
CA THR A 179 -16.41 -2.88 25.82
C THR A 179 -16.68 -2.10 27.11
N ASP A 180 -15.65 -1.87 27.94
CA ASP A 180 -15.69 -1.02 29.14
C ASP A 180 -15.45 0.47 28.83
N GLY A 181 -15.26 0.83 27.55
CA GLY A 181 -15.01 2.20 27.10
C GLY A 181 -13.56 2.63 27.15
N SER A 182 -12.66 1.87 27.78
CA SER A 182 -11.25 2.16 27.81
C SER A 182 -10.61 1.99 26.42
N ARG A 183 -9.49 2.69 26.19
CA ARG A 183 -8.71 2.56 24.95
C ARG A 183 -7.98 1.21 24.94
N LEU A 184 -8.04 0.52 23.80
CA LEU A 184 -7.28 -0.70 23.60
C LEU A 184 -5.79 -0.34 23.36
N LYS A 185 -4.93 -0.78 24.24
CA LYS A 185 -3.47 -0.65 24.10
C LYS A 185 -2.89 -1.89 23.41
N ILE A 186 -1.72 -1.73 22.82
CA ILE A 186 -1.05 -2.86 22.15
C ILE A 186 -0.57 -3.94 23.13
N ASP A 187 -0.30 -3.53 24.35
CA ASP A 187 0.12 -4.38 25.48
C ASP A 187 -1.06 -4.78 26.38
N ASP A 188 -2.30 -4.62 25.92
CA ASP A 188 -3.46 -5.05 26.69
C ASP A 188 -3.45 -6.59 26.83
N PRO A 189 -3.56 -7.13 28.05
CA PRO A 189 -3.54 -8.58 28.29
C PRO A 189 -4.60 -9.37 27.51
N GLU A 190 -5.69 -8.72 27.11
CA GLU A 190 -6.71 -9.34 26.25
C GLU A 190 -6.14 -9.74 24.87
N LEU A 191 -5.03 -9.13 24.44
CA LEU A 191 -4.38 -9.43 23.16
C LEU A 191 -3.31 -10.51 23.24
N ASP A 192 -2.85 -10.88 24.46
CA ASP A 192 -1.80 -11.87 24.66
C ASP A 192 -2.03 -13.19 23.92
N PRO A 193 -3.24 -13.77 23.88
CA PRO A 193 -3.50 -14.99 23.12
C PRO A 193 -3.20 -14.86 21.63
N ILE A 194 -3.38 -13.67 21.05
CA ILE A 194 -3.10 -13.37 19.65
C ILE A 194 -1.60 -13.40 19.40
N TRP A 195 -0.84 -12.68 20.24
CA TRP A 195 0.62 -12.59 20.11
C TRP A 195 1.30 -13.95 20.34
N GLN A 196 0.84 -14.69 21.34
CA GLN A 196 1.31 -16.05 21.63
C GLN A 196 1.01 -17.00 20.46
N THR A 197 -0.15 -16.86 19.85
CA THR A 197 -0.52 -17.66 18.67
C THR A 197 0.34 -17.33 17.45
N ALA A 198 0.58 -16.06 17.18
CA ALA A 198 1.48 -15.65 16.10
C ALA A 198 2.91 -16.19 16.32
N ALA A 199 3.42 -16.10 17.55
CA ALA A 199 4.72 -16.66 17.92
C ALA A 199 4.77 -18.19 17.75
N ARG A 200 3.76 -18.91 18.24
CA ARG A 200 3.68 -20.37 18.13
C ARG A 200 3.57 -20.84 16.67
N LEU A 201 2.86 -20.08 15.83
CA LEU A 201 2.73 -20.38 14.39
C LEU A 201 3.94 -19.88 13.59
N ASN A 202 4.88 -19.21 14.24
CA ASN A 202 6.08 -18.62 13.62
C ASN A 202 5.74 -17.74 12.43
N ILE A 203 4.73 -16.86 12.58
CA ILE A 203 4.33 -15.91 11.56
C ILE A 203 4.67 -14.48 11.97
N PRO A 204 5.04 -13.59 11.04
CA PRO A 204 5.28 -12.20 11.33
C PRO A 204 3.99 -11.47 11.68
N VAL A 205 4.13 -10.44 12.53
CA VAL A 205 3.07 -9.48 12.83
C VAL A 205 3.49 -8.12 12.28
N PHE A 206 2.61 -7.51 11.48
CA PHE A 206 2.82 -6.21 10.87
C PHE A 206 1.84 -5.19 11.44
N ILE A 207 2.36 -4.17 12.10
CA ILE A 207 1.57 -3.15 12.80
C ILE A 207 1.91 -1.78 12.22
N HIS A 208 0.89 -1.03 11.85
CA HIS A 208 1.02 0.37 11.51
C HIS A 208 1.22 1.17 12.81
N THR A 209 2.40 1.75 12.98
CA THR A 209 2.73 2.55 14.15
C THR A 209 2.76 4.03 13.79
N ALA A 210 2.13 4.84 14.59
CA ALA A 210 2.13 6.30 14.55
C ALA A 210 1.50 6.95 13.32
N ASP A 211 0.90 8.10 13.56
CA ASP A 211 0.59 9.13 12.58
C ASP A 211 1.58 10.31 12.77
N PRO A 212 1.72 11.19 11.76
CA PRO A 212 2.51 12.41 11.91
C PRO A 212 2.08 13.22 13.14
N GLN A 213 3.04 13.77 13.86
CA GLN A 213 2.80 14.59 15.05
C GLN A 213 1.85 15.76 14.77
N GLU A 214 1.91 16.31 13.58
CA GLU A 214 1.10 17.41 13.11
C GLU A 214 -0.40 17.10 13.07
N PHE A 215 -0.77 15.80 12.99
CA PHE A 215 -2.18 15.38 13.07
C PHE A 215 -2.80 15.62 14.45
N PHE A 216 -1.97 15.83 15.47
CA PHE A 216 -2.35 16.06 16.87
C PHE A 216 -2.15 17.51 17.29
N GLN A 217 -1.67 18.37 16.40
CA GLN A 217 -1.40 19.80 16.65
C GLN A 217 -2.53 20.68 16.10
N PRO A 218 -2.61 21.95 16.54
CA PRO A 218 -3.50 22.93 15.96
C PRO A 218 -3.31 23.06 14.44
N ILE A 219 -4.37 23.39 13.74
CA ILE A 219 -4.35 23.61 12.28
C ILE A 219 -4.13 25.09 12.03
N ASP A 220 -2.88 25.46 11.94
CA ASP A 220 -2.40 26.83 11.70
C ASP A 220 -1.20 26.84 10.75
N PHE A 221 -0.59 28.00 10.53
CA PHE A 221 0.55 28.15 9.62
C PHE A 221 1.83 27.47 10.09
N ASP A 222 1.93 27.14 11.37
CA ASP A 222 3.07 26.42 11.94
C ASP A 222 2.93 24.91 11.76
N ASN A 223 1.73 24.43 11.40
CA ASN A 223 1.48 23.02 11.11
C ASN A 223 1.85 22.70 9.66
N GLU A 224 2.97 22.03 9.44
CA GLU A 224 3.46 21.68 8.09
C GLU A 224 2.50 20.79 7.27
N ARG A 225 1.52 20.19 7.92
CA ARG A 225 0.49 19.33 7.30
C ARG A 225 -0.86 20.04 7.15
N TRP A 226 -0.94 21.32 7.38
CA TRP A 226 -2.22 22.04 7.40
C TRP A 226 -3.04 21.89 6.11
N LEU A 227 -2.41 21.90 4.93
CA LEU A 227 -3.10 21.69 3.65
C LEU A 227 -3.68 20.27 3.52
N GLU A 228 -2.94 19.27 3.98
CA GLU A 228 -3.43 17.89 4.02
C GLU A 228 -4.63 17.78 4.97
N LEU A 229 -4.49 18.32 6.17
CA LEU A 229 -5.52 18.26 7.20
C LEU A 229 -6.74 19.11 6.86
N ALA A 230 -6.58 20.17 6.08
CA ALA A 230 -7.71 20.93 5.56
C ALA A 230 -8.61 20.10 4.65
N LEU A 231 -8.02 19.16 3.89
CA LEU A 231 -8.74 18.27 2.97
C LEU A 231 -9.21 16.99 3.68
N PHE A 232 -8.39 16.43 4.56
CA PHE A 232 -8.63 15.16 5.26
C PHE A 232 -8.91 15.39 6.74
N ARG A 233 -10.05 16.00 7.07
CA ARG A 233 -10.45 16.32 8.45
C ARG A 233 -10.53 15.11 9.37
N ASP A 234 -10.80 13.95 8.82
CA ASP A 234 -10.84 12.66 9.51
C ASP A 234 -9.47 12.19 10.01
N ARG A 235 -8.39 12.85 9.59
CA ARG A 235 -7.02 12.61 10.08
C ARG A 235 -6.62 13.53 11.25
N ARG A 236 -7.48 14.44 11.66
CA ARG A 236 -7.23 15.31 12.82
C ARG A 236 -7.62 14.57 14.10
N TYR A 237 -6.71 14.54 15.02
CA TYR A 237 -6.98 14.00 16.35
C TYR A 237 -7.29 15.15 17.30
N PRO A 238 -8.35 15.03 18.14
CA PRO A 238 -8.77 16.10 19.00
C PRO A 238 -7.65 16.48 19.98
N SER A 239 -7.47 17.78 20.11
CA SER A 239 -6.66 18.36 21.17
C SER A 239 -7.27 18.07 22.52
N PRO A 240 -6.49 18.20 23.58
CA PRO A 240 -6.60 17.42 24.81
C PRO A 240 -8.01 16.98 25.19
N PRO A 241 -8.10 15.78 25.78
CA PRO A 241 -6.93 14.96 26.02
C PRO A 241 -6.55 14.19 24.76
N ASN A 242 -5.48 14.65 24.10
CA ASN A 242 -4.85 13.79 23.11
C ASN A 242 -4.57 12.45 23.77
N PRO A 243 -4.81 11.33 23.08
CA PRO A 243 -4.28 10.10 23.57
C PRO A 243 -2.77 10.29 23.72
N SER A 244 -2.30 10.35 24.96
CA SER A 244 -0.87 10.26 25.22
C SER A 244 -0.39 8.93 24.69
N PHE A 245 0.58 8.98 23.79
CA PHE A 245 1.30 7.82 23.35
C PHE A 245 2.26 7.38 24.42
#